data_2a0804f594050b56aedb6b7f3c86f905
#
_entry.id   2a0804f594050b56aedb6b7f3c86f905
#
_cell.length_a   1.000
_cell.length_b   1.000
_cell.length_c   1.000
_cell.angle_alpha   90.00
_cell.angle_beta   90.00
_cell.angle_gamma   90.00
#
_symmetry.space_group_name_H-M   'P 1'
#
loop_
_entity.id
_entity.type
_entity.pdbx_description
1 polymer ?
#
loop_
_entity_poly.entity_id
_entity_poly.type
_entity_poly.pdbx_seq_one_letter_code
_entity_poly.pdbx_strand_id
1 'polypeptide(L)'
;LGLTDLGNTFALLKFYREARKKGIKPILGIDMWINSDENNVNSSRVLLLCKSDKGYKRLCRLISKAWLNNSLKNRAEIEFNWLNEDDNLLGGKMSDDLICLSGGLLGEIGQKIIRNSKKTNAEVKSLIYKYKETFNSDFYLEVYRAGFPEEEHYIEKVVSFAHSLKIPIVATHPIQFLDEKDYSAHNARVCIAEGEVLSNPGIKEKFTSQQYFPSQLEM
;
A
#
# COMPACT_ATOMS: atom_id res chain seq x y z
N LEU A 1 -10.21 1.60 -12.54
CA LEU A 1 -8.83 2.03 -12.36
C LEU A 1 -8.68 2.68 -10.99
N GLY A 2 -7.65 2.26 -10.21
CA GLY A 2 -7.34 2.82 -8.90
C GLY A 2 -6.23 3.88 -8.98
N LEU A 3 -6.30 4.88 -8.08
CA LEU A 3 -5.20 5.79 -7.80
C LEU A 3 -4.93 5.76 -6.29
N THR A 4 -3.68 5.48 -5.94
CA THR A 4 -3.18 5.36 -4.57
C THR A 4 -1.81 6.03 -4.45
N ASP A 5 -1.82 7.37 -4.47
CA ASP A 5 -0.59 8.15 -4.27
C ASP A 5 0.03 7.86 -2.89
N LEU A 6 1.35 7.91 -2.79
CA LEU A 6 2.07 7.64 -1.55
C LEU A 6 1.97 8.82 -0.58
N GLY A 7 1.30 8.61 0.56
CA GLY A 7 1.22 9.58 1.66
C GLY A 7 0.42 10.85 1.37
N ASN A 8 -0.26 10.94 0.23
CA ASN A 8 -1.03 12.11 -0.17
C ASN A 8 -2.17 11.76 -1.15
N THR A 9 -2.98 12.77 -1.50
CA THR A 9 -4.09 12.65 -2.45
C THR A 9 -4.06 13.75 -3.52
N PHE A 10 -2.87 14.24 -3.89
CA PHE A 10 -2.74 15.44 -4.74
C PHE A 10 -3.32 15.25 -6.14
N ALA A 11 -3.14 14.09 -6.76
CA ALA A 11 -3.65 13.80 -8.09
C ALA A 11 -5.12 13.33 -8.09
N LEU A 12 -5.70 13.01 -6.93
CA LEU A 12 -6.96 12.29 -6.80
C LEU A 12 -8.15 13.01 -7.45
N LEU A 13 -8.31 14.32 -7.24
CA LEU A 13 -9.43 15.07 -7.80
C LEU A 13 -9.35 15.18 -9.33
N LYS A 14 -8.15 15.41 -9.87
CA LYS A 14 -7.91 15.45 -11.32
C LYS A 14 -8.18 14.09 -11.95
N PHE A 15 -7.64 13.02 -11.34
CA PHE A 15 -7.87 11.65 -11.76
C PHE A 15 -9.38 11.30 -11.76
N TYR A 16 -10.10 11.60 -10.68
CA TYR A 16 -11.53 11.33 -10.57
C TYR A 16 -12.32 11.99 -11.72
N ARG A 17 -12.07 13.28 -11.98
CA ARG A 17 -12.76 14.02 -13.05
C ARG A 17 -12.48 13.44 -14.43
N GLU A 18 -11.21 13.16 -14.74
CA GLU A 18 -10.82 12.64 -16.05
C GLU A 18 -11.29 11.20 -16.27
N ALA A 19 -11.21 10.33 -15.27
CA ALA A 19 -11.73 8.97 -15.35
C ALA A 19 -13.26 8.98 -15.63
N ARG A 20 -14.02 9.81 -14.89
CA ARG A 20 -15.47 9.95 -15.09
C ARG A 20 -15.82 10.44 -16.49
N LYS A 21 -15.11 11.43 -17.02
CA LYS A 21 -15.30 11.92 -18.41
C LYS A 21 -15.07 10.83 -19.45
N LYS A 22 -14.15 9.89 -19.17
CA LYS A 22 -13.82 8.77 -20.04
C LYS A 22 -14.71 7.53 -19.83
N GLY A 23 -15.71 7.60 -18.96
CA GLY A 23 -16.57 6.46 -18.63
C GLY A 23 -15.89 5.38 -17.79
N ILE A 24 -14.71 5.67 -17.21
CA ILE A 24 -13.95 4.75 -16.35
C ILE A 24 -14.39 4.98 -14.91
N LYS A 25 -14.68 3.89 -14.17
CA LYS A 25 -14.94 3.95 -12.73
C LYS A 25 -13.64 4.24 -11.99
N PRO A 26 -13.51 5.41 -11.31
CA PRO A 26 -12.37 5.68 -10.46
C PRO A 26 -12.51 4.96 -9.13
N ILE A 27 -11.44 4.34 -8.67
CA ILE A 27 -11.28 3.81 -7.31
C ILE A 27 -10.30 4.73 -6.61
N LEU A 28 -10.76 5.38 -5.53
CA LEU A 28 -9.97 6.35 -4.79
C LEU A 28 -9.34 5.70 -3.58
N GLY A 29 -8.08 5.94 -3.35
CA GLY A 29 -7.37 5.41 -2.21
C GLY A 29 -6.07 6.14 -1.95
N ILE A 30 -5.27 5.55 -1.08
CA ILE A 30 -3.95 6.03 -0.72
C ILE A 30 -3.05 4.84 -0.39
N ASP A 31 -1.79 4.97 -0.72
CA ASP A 31 -0.73 4.14 -0.18
C ASP A 31 -0.10 4.89 1.02
N MET A 32 -0.18 4.32 2.21
CA MET A 32 0.23 4.98 3.45
C MET A 32 1.31 4.20 4.17
N TRP A 33 2.19 4.94 4.80
CA TRP A 33 3.06 4.38 5.83
C TRP A 33 2.24 4.12 7.09
N ILE A 34 2.43 2.94 7.67
CA ILE A 34 1.76 2.52 8.91
C ILE A 34 2.78 2.01 9.92
N ASN A 35 2.63 2.44 11.15
CA ASN A 35 3.33 1.91 12.30
C ASN A 35 2.34 1.09 13.15
N SER A 36 2.63 -0.18 13.33
CA SER A 36 1.79 -1.09 14.11
C SER A 36 2.43 -1.54 15.42
N ASP A 37 3.66 -1.10 15.68
CA ASP A 37 4.41 -1.42 16.91
C ASP A 37 5.17 -0.18 17.37
N GLU A 38 4.84 0.32 18.55
CA GLU A 38 5.46 1.51 19.16
C GLU A 38 7.01 1.39 19.30
N ASN A 39 7.53 0.17 19.31
CA ASN A 39 8.96 -0.13 19.38
C ASN A 39 9.60 -0.37 17.99
N ASN A 40 8.83 -0.31 16.91
CA ASN A 40 9.32 -0.64 15.58
C ASN A 40 9.78 0.61 14.83
N VAL A 41 11.07 0.70 14.60
CA VAL A 41 11.70 1.78 13.82
C VAL A 41 11.36 1.68 12.32
N ASN A 42 10.82 0.56 11.86
CA ASN A 42 10.54 0.28 10.46
C ASN A 42 9.04 0.34 10.16
N SER A 43 8.62 1.45 9.57
CA SER A 43 7.26 1.57 9.05
C SER A 43 7.03 0.65 7.87
N SER A 44 5.82 0.15 7.76
CA SER A 44 5.33 -0.68 6.66
C SER A 44 4.38 0.10 5.78
N ARG A 45 3.97 -0.48 4.65
CA ARG A 45 3.00 0.11 3.73
C ARG A 45 1.65 -0.57 3.88
N VAL A 46 0.59 0.18 3.67
CA VAL A 46 -0.79 -0.30 3.58
C VAL A 46 -1.55 0.50 2.55
N LEU A 47 -2.36 -0.16 1.71
CA LEU A 47 -3.24 0.54 0.79
C LEU A 47 -4.64 0.60 1.38
N LEU A 48 -5.19 1.82 1.45
CA LEU A 48 -6.55 2.06 1.91
C LEU A 48 -7.38 2.61 0.74
N LEU A 49 -8.47 1.90 0.37
CA LEU A 49 -9.36 2.29 -0.71
C LEU A 49 -10.72 2.71 -0.13
N CYS A 50 -11.32 3.75 -0.71
CA CYS A 50 -12.62 4.26 -0.26
C CYS A 50 -13.78 3.43 -0.84
N LYS A 51 -14.68 2.94 0.01
CA LYS A 51 -15.94 2.29 -0.39
C LYS A 51 -17.06 3.30 -0.62
N SER A 52 -17.03 4.42 0.10
CA SER A 52 -18.10 5.41 0.14
C SER A 52 -17.55 6.83 0.36
N ASP A 53 -18.42 7.84 0.28
CA ASP A 53 -18.10 9.22 0.65
C ASP A 53 -17.67 9.35 2.11
N LYS A 54 -18.22 8.52 3.01
CA LYS A 54 -17.79 8.50 4.42
C LYS A 54 -16.36 7.96 4.53
N GLY A 55 -16.03 6.89 3.80
CA GLY A 55 -14.67 6.35 3.73
C GLY A 55 -13.67 7.39 3.23
N TYR A 56 -14.02 8.16 2.19
CA TYR A 56 -13.18 9.24 1.71
C TYR A 56 -12.91 10.32 2.78
N LYS A 57 -13.96 10.73 3.53
CA LYS A 57 -13.81 11.72 4.61
C LYS A 57 -12.92 11.18 5.75
N ARG A 58 -13.09 9.91 6.13
CA ARG A 58 -12.21 9.24 7.11
C ARG A 58 -10.77 9.18 6.64
N LEU A 59 -10.57 8.79 5.38
CA LEU A 59 -9.24 8.77 4.77
C LEU A 59 -8.56 10.14 4.83
N CYS A 60 -9.24 11.21 4.45
CA CYS A 60 -8.72 12.57 4.54
C CYS A 60 -8.34 12.97 5.97
N ARG A 61 -9.11 12.53 6.97
CA ARG A 61 -8.82 12.80 8.39
C ARG A 61 -7.62 12.01 8.89
N LEU A 62 -7.49 10.73 8.50
CA LEU A 62 -6.31 9.91 8.80
C LEU A 62 -5.04 10.54 8.23
N ILE A 63 -5.08 10.98 6.97
CA ILE A 63 -3.95 11.66 6.32
C ILE A 63 -3.60 12.94 7.06
N SER A 64 -4.61 13.78 7.37
CA SER A 64 -4.40 15.03 8.09
C SER A 64 -3.82 14.80 9.48
N LYS A 65 -4.34 13.82 10.21
CA LYS A 65 -3.82 13.42 11.52
C LYS A 65 -2.37 12.97 11.43
N ALA A 66 -2.02 12.17 10.41
CA ALA A 66 -0.66 11.71 10.18
C ALA A 66 0.31 12.87 9.90
N TRP A 67 -0.05 13.79 9.01
CA TRP A 67 0.80 14.95 8.70
C TRP A 67 0.96 15.92 9.86
N LEU A 68 -0.07 16.10 10.70
CA LEU A 68 -0.01 17.02 11.84
C LEU A 68 0.70 16.45 13.06
N ASN A 69 0.54 15.15 13.32
CA ASN A 69 0.95 14.55 14.59
C ASN A 69 2.09 13.52 14.47
N ASN A 70 2.29 12.92 13.27
CA ASN A 70 3.26 11.84 13.09
C ASN A 70 3.98 11.96 11.75
N SER A 71 4.58 13.10 11.50
CA SER A 71 5.35 13.38 10.30
C SER A 71 6.85 13.41 10.62
N LEU A 72 7.57 12.39 10.18
CA LEU A 72 9.02 12.26 10.32
C LEU A 72 9.70 12.31 8.96
N LYS A 73 10.71 13.18 8.78
CA LYS A 73 11.52 13.26 7.55
C LYS A 73 10.67 13.37 6.25
N ASN A 74 9.67 14.24 6.26
CA ASN A 74 8.72 14.43 5.15
C ASN A 74 7.87 13.19 4.81
N ARG A 75 7.70 12.27 5.74
CA ARG A 75 6.88 11.08 5.62
C ARG A 75 5.83 11.07 6.72
N ALA A 76 4.57 11.11 6.34
CA ALA A 76 3.45 10.98 7.27
C ALA A 76 3.11 9.50 7.47
N GLU A 77 2.95 9.09 8.73
CA GLU A 77 2.65 7.73 9.12
C GLU A 77 1.36 7.68 9.93
N ILE A 78 0.51 6.70 9.64
CA ILE A 78 -0.63 6.39 10.51
C ILE A 78 -0.21 5.36 11.54
N GLU A 79 -0.76 5.47 12.74
CA GLU A 79 -0.65 4.41 13.73
C GLU A 79 -1.82 3.44 13.59
N PHE A 80 -1.54 2.15 13.72
CA PHE A 80 -2.56 1.12 13.54
C PHE A 80 -3.75 1.29 14.49
N ASN A 81 -3.54 1.74 15.72
CA ASN A 81 -4.58 1.98 16.70
C ASN A 81 -5.59 3.05 16.26
N TRP A 82 -5.16 4.05 15.46
CA TRP A 82 -6.07 5.09 14.95
C TRP A 82 -7.20 4.52 14.08
N LEU A 83 -6.97 3.39 13.41
CA LEU A 83 -7.97 2.72 12.59
C LEU A 83 -9.15 2.19 13.43
N ASN A 84 -8.90 1.89 14.71
CA ASN A 84 -9.91 1.39 15.64
C ASN A 84 -10.54 2.48 16.53
N GLU A 85 -10.09 3.75 16.40
CA GLU A 85 -10.70 4.87 17.11
C GLU A 85 -12.13 5.13 16.61
N ASP A 86 -13.00 5.58 17.51
CA ASP A 86 -14.35 5.98 17.16
C ASP A 86 -14.36 7.26 16.32
N ASP A 87 -15.16 7.24 15.26
CA ASP A 87 -15.39 8.42 14.43
C ASP A 87 -16.54 9.26 15.00
N ASN A 88 -16.22 10.22 15.86
CA ASN A 88 -17.20 11.08 16.52
C ASN A 88 -18.02 11.97 15.56
N LEU A 89 -17.60 12.11 14.29
CA LEU A 89 -18.29 12.96 13.31
C LEU A 89 -19.24 12.17 12.40
N LEU A 90 -18.85 10.97 12.02
CA LEU A 90 -19.60 10.16 11.04
C LEU A 90 -20.22 8.91 11.67
N GLY A 91 -19.90 8.62 12.94
CA GLY A 91 -20.24 7.41 13.66
C GLY A 91 -19.43 6.20 13.19
N GLY A 92 -19.33 5.17 14.05
CA GLY A 92 -18.50 3.99 13.76
C GLY A 92 -17.02 4.22 13.98
N LYS A 93 -16.16 3.42 13.33
CA LYS A 93 -14.72 3.47 13.47
C LYS A 93 -14.04 4.18 12.28
N MET A 94 -12.80 4.61 12.48
CA MET A 94 -12.01 5.23 11.42
C MET A 94 -11.68 4.27 10.26
N SER A 95 -11.69 2.95 10.50
CA SER A 95 -11.54 1.90 9.47
C SER A 95 -12.80 1.62 8.67
N ASP A 96 -13.98 2.03 9.15
CA ASP A 96 -15.24 1.75 8.44
C ASP A 96 -15.30 2.43 7.08
N ASP A 97 -15.98 1.81 6.11
CA ASP A 97 -16.08 2.26 4.72
C ASP A 97 -14.72 2.34 3.98
N LEU A 98 -13.67 1.70 4.51
CA LEU A 98 -12.38 1.54 3.87
C LEU A 98 -12.13 0.06 3.54
N ILE A 99 -11.53 -0.20 2.39
CA ILE A 99 -10.95 -1.50 2.04
C ILE A 99 -9.46 -1.39 2.31
N CYS A 100 -8.91 -2.41 2.98
CA CYS A 100 -7.49 -2.50 3.28
C CYS A 100 -6.82 -3.59 2.44
N LEU A 101 -5.77 -3.23 1.71
CA LEU A 101 -4.86 -4.18 1.07
C LEU A 101 -3.55 -4.22 1.86
N SER A 102 -2.98 -5.41 2.01
CA SER A 102 -1.87 -5.69 2.93
C SER A 102 -0.52 -5.04 2.58
N GLY A 103 -0.42 -4.29 1.46
CA GLY A 103 0.80 -3.60 1.04
C GLY A 103 1.86 -4.48 0.36
N GLY A 104 1.51 -5.72 -0.01
CA GLY A 104 2.42 -6.62 -0.71
C GLY A 104 3.74 -6.86 0.04
N LEU A 105 4.86 -6.86 -0.67
CA LEU A 105 6.20 -7.00 -0.10
C LEU A 105 6.57 -5.89 0.89
N LEU A 106 6.07 -4.68 0.67
CA LEU A 106 6.36 -3.50 1.50
C LEU A 106 5.46 -3.41 2.73
N GLY A 107 4.38 -4.20 2.75
CA GLY A 107 3.48 -4.30 3.88
C GLY A 107 4.11 -5.05 5.07
N GLU A 108 3.54 -4.89 6.25
CA GLU A 108 4.05 -5.51 7.48
C GLU A 108 4.07 -7.04 7.39
N ILE A 109 3.03 -7.63 6.76
CA ILE A 109 2.94 -9.08 6.52
C ILE A 109 4.06 -9.53 5.59
N GLY A 110 4.29 -8.82 4.47
CA GLY A 110 5.35 -9.13 3.51
C GLY A 110 6.73 -9.05 4.13
N GLN A 111 7.02 -7.96 4.84
CA GLN A 111 8.30 -7.77 5.53
C GLN A 111 8.58 -8.88 6.55
N LYS A 112 7.55 -9.35 7.29
CA LYS A 112 7.71 -10.46 8.23
C LYS A 112 7.99 -11.79 7.49
N ILE A 113 7.31 -12.06 6.37
CA ILE A 113 7.53 -13.26 5.56
C ILE A 113 8.97 -13.31 5.03
N ILE A 114 9.48 -12.19 4.50
CA ILE A 114 10.83 -12.12 3.90
C ILE A 114 11.93 -12.29 4.96
N ARG A 115 11.73 -11.74 6.16
CA ARG A 115 12.72 -11.87 7.27
C ARG A 115 12.92 -13.31 7.78
N ASN A 116 12.03 -14.23 7.42
CA ASN A 116 12.14 -15.69 7.57
C ASN A 116 12.80 -16.21 8.90
N SER A 117 12.25 -15.81 10.04
CA SER A 117 12.66 -16.38 11.34
C SER A 117 11.83 -17.64 11.70
N LYS A 118 12.35 -18.54 12.53
CA LYS A 118 11.63 -19.76 12.96
C LYS A 118 10.26 -19.50 13.62
N LYS A 119 10.01 -18.30 14.14
CA LYS A 119 8.75 -17.88 14.77
C LYS A 119 7.78 -17.17 13.80
N THR A 120 8.20 -16.91 12.58
CA THR A 120 7.50 -16.06 11.60
C THR A 120 6.06 -16.48 11.31
N ASN A 121 5.75 -17.78 11.20
CA ASN A 121 4.41 -18.23 10.83
C ASN A 121 3.35 -17.87 11.87
N ALA A 122 3.65 -17.97 13.16
CA ALA A 122 2.70 -17.60 14.21
C ALA A 122 2.49 -16.08 14.28
N GLU A 123 3.57 -15.31 14.12
CA GLU A 123 3.54 -13.85 14.10
C GLU A 123 2.77 -13.32 12.89
N VAL A 124 2.99 -13.91 11.70
CA VAL A 124 2.25 -13.55 10.48
C VAL A 124 0.77 -13.86 10.62
N LYS A 125 0.40 -15.02 11.19
CA LYS A 125 -1.01 -15.34 11.47
C LYS A 125 -1.65 -14.34 12.43
N SER A 126 -0.99 -14.02 13.54
CA SER A 126 -1.47 -13.04 14.52
C SER A 126 -1.70 -11.68 13.86
N LEU A 127 -0.76 -11.26 13.01
CA LEU A 127 -0.87 -10.00 12.29
C LEU A 127 -2.03 -10.00 11.30
N ILE A 128 -2.20 -11.07 10.51
CA ILE A 128 -3.35 -11.22 9.61
C ILE A 128 -4.67 -11.12 10.39
N TYR A 129 -4.77 -11.78 11.55
CA TYR A 129 -5.98 -11.67 12.39
C TYR A 129 -6.20 -10.24 12.88
N LYS A 130 -5.17 -9.52 13.29
CA LYS A 130 -5.25 -8.12 13.70
C LYS A 130 -5.88 -7.23 12.61
N TYR A 131 -5.43 -7.38 11.35
CA TYR A 131 -6.02 -6.68 10.22
C TYR A 131 -7.45 -7.14 9.91
N LYS A 132 -7.70 -8.45 9.97
CA LYS A 132 -9.03 -9.03 9.74
C LYS A 132 -10.05 -8.54 10.77
N GLU A 133 -9.69 -8.43 12.03
CA GLU A 133 -10.56 -7.91 13.10
C GLU A 133 -10.88 -6.42 12.91
N THR A 134 -9.94 -5.64 12.38
CA THR A 134 -10.12 -4.21 12.14
C THR A 134 -10.98 -3.93 10.90
N PHE A 135 -10.78 -4.66 9.80
CA PHE A 135 -11.45 -4.40 8.52
C PHE A 135 -12.51 -5.44 8.15
N ASN A 136 -12.66 -6.52 8.91
CA ASN A 136 -13.62 -7.62 8.68
C ASN A 136 -13.50 -8.22 7.26
N SER A 137 -14.59 -8.15 6.48
CA SER A 137 -14.63 -8.62 5.08
C SER A 137 -13.91 -7.73 4.08
N ASP A 138 -13.48 -6.53 4.49
CA ASP A 138 -12.85 -5.54 3.66
C ASP A 138 -11.31 -5.58 3.74
N PHE A 139 -10.74 -6.64 4.31
CA PHE A 139 -9.31 -6.92 4.32
C PHE A 139 -8.93 -7.92 3.25
N TYR A 140 -7.89 -7.60 2.45
CA TYR A 140 -7.36 -8.42 1.37
C TYR A 140 -5.85 -8.58 1.49
N LEU A 141 -5.36 -9.79 1.26
CA LEU A 141 -3.94 -10.03 1.06
C LEU A 141 -3.58 -9.66 -0.39
N GLU A 142 -2.63 -8.75 -0.53
CA GLU A 142 -2.22 -8.19 -1.81
C GLU A 142 -1.04 -8.96 -2.37
N VAL A 143 -1.10 -9.30 -3.65
CA VAL A 143 0.00 -9.91 -4.40
C VAL A 143 0.24 -9.16 -5.70
N TYR A 144 1.48 -9.12 -6.14
CA TYR A 144 1.88 -8.55 -7.43
C TYR A 144 3.15 -9.22 -7.94
N ARG A 145 3.38 -9.10 -9.24
CA ARG A 145 4.64 -9.40 -9.91
C ARG A 145 5.13 -8.15 -10.60
N ALA A 146 6.19 -7.58 -10.09
CA ALA A 146 6.81 -6.36 -10.59
C ALA A 146 8.33 -6.54 -10.77
N GLY A 147 8.82 -7.78 -10.73
CA GLY A 147 10.20 -8.14 -10.99
C GLY A 147 11.13 -8.05 -9.78
N PHE A 148 10.61 -8.02 -8.56
CA PHE A 148 11.44 -8.08 -7.36
C PHE A 148 11.83 -9.53 -7.02
N PRO A 149 13.07 -9.78 -6.57
CA PRO A 149 13.57 -11.14 -6.35
C PRO A 149 12.77 -11.97 -5.35
N GLU A 150 12.17 -11.31 -4.35
CA GLU A 150 11.46 -11.97 -3.26
C GLU A 150 9.99 -12.28 -3.54
N GLU A 151 9.43 -11.87 -4.71
CA GLU A 151 8.00 -11.94 -5.00
C GLU A 151 7.46 -13.37 -4.97
N GLU A 152 8.12 -14.30 -5.63
CA GLU A 152 7.60 -15.68 -5.71
C GLU A 152 7.56 -16.34 -4.33
N HIS A 153 8.59 -16.16 -3.52
CA HIS A 153 8.60 -16.66 -2.14
C HIS A 153 7.48 -16.04 -1.31
N TYR A 154 7.26 -14.73 -1.45
CA TYR A 154 6.17 -14.02 -0.79
C TYR A 154 4.81 -14.55 -1.22
N ILE A 155 4.57 -14.68 -2.54
CA ILE A 155 3.31 -15.15 -3.13
C ILE A 155 2.97 -16.56 -2.61
N GLU A 156 3.90 -17.51 -2.65
CA GLU A 156 3.69 -18.87 -2.13
C GLU A 156 3.21 -18.86 -0.68
N LYS A 157 3.88 -18.09 0.17
CA LYS A 157 3.53 -18.00 1.60
C LYS A 157 2.18 -17.33 1.80
N VAL A 158 1.91 -16.21 1.13
CA VAL A 158 0.65 -15.48 1.26
C VAL A 158 -0.54 -16.31 0.77
N VAL A 159 -0.40 -17.04 -0.35
CA VAL A 159 -1.45 -17.94 -0.85
C VAL A 159 -1.75 -19.04 0.16
N SER A 160 -0.72 -19.64 0.78
CA SER A 160 -0.89 -20.64 1.84
C SER A 160 -1.64 -20.09 3.06
N PHE A 161 -1.29 -18.87 3.51
CA PHE A 161 -2.01 -18.20 4.61
C PHE A 161 -3.45 -17.85 4.23
N ALA A 162 -3.65 -17.27 3.05
CA ALA A 162 -4.96 -16.91 2.52
C ALA A 162 -5.93 -18.11 2.53
N HIS A 163 -5.48 -19.25 2.01
CA HIS A 163 -6.24 -20.48 1.99
C HIS A 163 -6.57 -20.97 3.42
N SER A 164 -5.55 -21.05 4.30
CA SER A 164 -5.72 -21.58 5.65
C SER A 164 -6.60 -20.70 6.56
N LEU A 165 -6.57 -19.38 6.37
CA LEU A 165 -7.28 -18.39 7.20
C LEU A 165 -8.55 -17.86 6.53
N LYS A 166 -8.85 -18.31 5.31
CA LYS A 166 -10.01 -17.86 4.50
C LYS A 166 -10.03 -16.34 4.33
N ILE A 167 -8.88 -15.78 3.92
CA ILE A 167 -8.72 -14.37 3.57
C ILE A 167 -8.69 -14.24 2.05
N PRO A 168 -9.44 -13.32 1.45
CA PRO A 168 -9.38 -13.09 0.00
C PRO A 168 -8.02 -12.50 -0.42
N ILE A 169 -7.58 -12.86 -1.63
CA ILE A 169 -6.39 -12.31 -2.28
C ILE A 169 -6.83 -11.35 -3.37
N VAL A 170 -6.07 -10.29 -3.57
CA VAL A 170 -6.20 -9.38 -4.71
C VAL A 170 -4.85 -9.24 -5.41
N ALA A 171 -4.88 -9.34 -6.74
CA ALA A 171 -3.74 -9.01 -7.57
C ALA A 171 -3.76 -7.51 -7.88
N THR A 172 -2.62 -6.86 -7.67
CA THR A 172 -2.40 -5.45 -8.01
C THR A 172 -1.14 -5.31 -8.87
N HIS A 173 -0.85 -4.10 -9.30
CA HIS A 173 0.43 -3.79 -9.95
C HIS A 173 0.92 -2.41 -9.47
N PRO A 174 2.15 -2.32 -8.94
CA PRO A 174 2.69 -1.08 -8.37
C PRO A 174 3.26 -0.19 -9.50
N ILE A 175 2.37 0.43 -10.28
CA ILE A 175 2.71 1.23 -11.46
C ILE A 175 3.50 2.48 -11.06
N GLN A 176 4.61 2.75 -11.75
CA GLN A 176 5.46 3.92 -11.56
C GLN A 176 5.58 4.78 -12.83
N PHE A 177 5.41 4.20 -14.01
CA PHE A 177 5.50 4.86 -15.32
C PHE A 177 4.55 4.19 -16.33
N LEU A 178 4.34 4.82 -17.50
CA LEU A 178 3.36 4.35 -18.47
C LEU A 178 3.88 3.22 -19.33
N ASP A 179 5.03 3.38 -19.94
CA ASP A 179 5.64 2.42 -20.87
C ASP A 179 6.93 1.86 -20.27
N GLU A 180 7.26 0.62 -20.56
CA GLU A 180 8.49 -0.04 -20.09
C GLU A 180 9.77 0.76 -20.48
N LYS A 181 9.77 1.39 -21.67
CA LYS A 181 10.86 2.26 -22.13
C LYS A 181 11.12 3.50 -21.26
N ASP A 182 10.15 3.89 -20.42
CA ASP A 182 10.25 5.06 -19.55
C ASP A 182 11.06 4.76 -18.26
N TYR A 183 11.45 3.51 -18.05
CA TYR A 183 12.19 3.06 -16.85
C TYR A 183 13.47 3.87 -16.61
N SER A 184 14.29 4.09 -17.64
CA SER A 184 15.54 4.85 -17.49
C SER A 184 15.31 6.31 -17.11
N ALA A 185 14.28 6.93 -17.69
CA ALA A 185 13.89 8.30 -17.35
C ALA A 185 13.32 8.39 -15.91
N HIS A 186 12.57 7.38 -15.50
CA HIS A 186 12.07 7.28 -14.12
C HIS A 186 13.22 7.16 -13.11
N ASN A 187 14.20 6.29 -13.36
CA ASN A 187 15.38 6.15 -12.50
C ASN A 187 16.20 7.45 -12.40
N ALA A 188 16.38 8.15 -13.54
CA ALA A 188 17.04 9.45 -13.51
C ALA A 188 16.31 10.45 -12.62
N ARG A 189 14.98 10.51 -12.69
CA ARG A 189 14.15 11.36 -11.84
C ARG A 189 14.29 11.00 -10.35
N VAL A 190 14.32 9.70 -10.03
CA VAL A 190 14.50 9.22 -8.65
C VAL A 190 15.87 9.64 -8.12
N CYS A 191 16.95 9.44 -8.89
CA CYS A 191 18.29 9.87 -8.51
C CYS A 191 18.37 11.38 -8.24
N ILE A 192 17.76 12.22 -9.09
CA ILE A 192 17.69 13.66 -8.88
C ILE A 192 16.97 14.00 -7.57
N ALA A 193 15.84 13.34 -7.29
CA ALA A 193 15.07 13.59 -6.08
C ALA A 193 15.81 13.18 -4.79
N GLU A 194 16.69 12.19 -4.87
CA GLU A 194 17.48 11.67 -3.74
C GLU A 194 18.88 12.32 -3.64
N GLY A 195 19.26 13.17 -4.58
CA GLY A 195 20.58 13.77 -4.62
C GLY A 195 21.71 12.79 -5.03
N GLU A 196 21.34 11.73 -5.75
CA GLU A 196 22.23 10.66 -6.18
C GLU A 196 22.61 10.79 -7.65
N VAL A 197 23.63 10.06 -8.09
CA VAL A 197 24.11 10.04 -9.48
C VAL A 197 23.92 8.65 -10.07
N LEU A 198 23.31 8.56 -11.26
CA LEU A 198 23.02 7.29 -11.96
C LEU A 198 24.25 6.39 -12.17
N SER A 199 25.45 6.97 -12.29
CA SER A 199 26.69 6.22 -12.47
C SER A 199 27.30 5.69 -11.18
N ASN A 200 26.66 5.92 -10.03
CA ASN A 200 27.16 5.42 -8.74
C ASN A 200 26.86 3.91 -8.60
N PRO A 201 27.88 3.03 -8.60
CA PRO A 201 27.67 1.58 -8.54
C PRO A 201 27.08 1.09 -7.21
N GLY A 202 26.96 1.96 -6.20
CA GLY A 202 26.36 1.67 -4.90
C GLY A 202 24.85 1.94 -4.82
N ILE A 203 24.23 2.47 -5.87
CA ILE A 203 22.79 2.71 -5.88
C ILE A 203 22.07 1.37 -6.02
N LYS A 204 21.34 1.02 -4.98
CA LYS A 204 20.39 -0.09 -5.05
C LYS A 204 19.16 0.40 -5.84
N GLU A 205 18.89 -0.21 -6.99
CA GLU A 205 17.68 0.09 -7.76
C GLU A 205 16.45 -0.16 -6.90
N LYS A 206 15.67 0.90 -6.69
CA LYS A 206 14.44 0.84 -5.87
C LYS A 206 13.22 0.38 -6.67
N PHE A 207 13.31 0.47 -7.97
CA PHE A 207 12.26 0.16 -8.92
C PHE A 207 12.78 -0.81 -9.98
N THR A 208 11.86 -1.52 -10.62
CA THR A 208 12.15 -2.45 -11.71
C THR A 208 11.56 -1.95 -13.02
N SER A 209 12.05 -2.45 -14.15
CA SER A 209 11.49 -2.14 -15.47
C SER A 209 10.07 -2.67 -15.66
N GLN A 210 9.63 -3.59 -14.80
CA GLN A 210 8.29 -4.21 -14.89
C GLN A 210 7.20 -3.36 -14.21
N GLN A 211 7.52 -2.22 -13.63
CA GLN A 211 6.53 -1.35 -12.97
C GLN A 211 5.86 -0.35 -13.94
N TYR A 212 5.72 -0.72 -15.20
CA TYR A 212 4.94 0.03 -16.20
C TYR A 212 3.44 -0.25 -16.07
N PHE A 213 2.62 0.47 -16.83
CA PHE A 213 1.17 0.28 -16.84
C PHE A 213 0.80 -0.88 -17.80
N PRO A 214 0.59 -2.12 -17.30
CA PRO A 214 0.31 -3.26 -18.15
C PRO A 214 -1.12 -3.20 -18.74
N SER A 215 -1.34 -3.86 -19.84
CA SER A 215 -2.70 -4.13 -20.34
C SER A 215 -3.41 -5.17 -19.46
N GLN A 216 -4.73 -5.27 -19.61
CA GLN A 216 -5.50 -6.29 -18.86
C GLN A 216 -5.11 -7.73 -19.21
N LEU A 217 -4.51 -7.95 -20.39
CA LEU A 217 -4.06 -9.28 -20.81
C LEU A 217 -2.70 -9.65 -20.20
N GLU A 218 -1.89 -8.66 -19.87
CA GLU A 218 -0.58 -8.86 -19.23
C GLU A 218 -0.69 -9.02 -17.72
N MET A 219 -1.76 -8.52 -17.11
CA MET A 219 -2.10 -8.73 -15.71
C MET A 219 -2.72 -10.09 -15.45
#